data_872f965768073390db68cf086cedbba4
#
_entry.id   872f965768073390db68cf086cedbba4
#
_cell.length_a   1.000
_cell.length_b   1.000
_cell.length_c   1.000
_cell.angle_alpha   90.00
_cell.angle_beta   90.00
_cell.angle_gamma   90.00
#
_symmetry.space_group_name_H-M   'P 1'
#
loop_
_entity.id
_entity.type
_entity.pdbx_description
1 polymer ?
#
loop_
_entity_poly.entity_id
_entity_poly.type
_entity_poly.pdbx_seq_one_letter_code
_entity_poly.pdbx_strand_id
1 'polypeptide(L)'
;PREAVRAVEARLSAAGCPDADYDARELFRVAAGRDARLSDRVLTTEEAEKLEALCTRREQREPLQYLCGIWSFLDFDLAVGPGVLCPRADTEVVAEAAANTLTGIAAPRVLDLCAGTGCLGLGVKRFCPAAQVTCVEKSPEAFVYLEKNCRCALKGQGGQTEDLLE
;
A
#
# COMPACT_ATOMS: atom_id res chain seq x y z
N PRO A 1 9.09 11.63 -20.98
CA PRO A 1 8.76 10.65 -19.92
C PRO A 1 9.67 9.42 -19.93
N ARG A 2 9.77 8.72 -21.08
CA ARG A 2 10.55 7.48 -21.19
C ARG A 2 12.04 7.67 -20.93
N GLU A 3 12.62 8.81 -21.33
CA GLU A 3 14.02 9.14 -21.03
C GLU A 3 14.23 9.39 -19.53
N ALA A 4 13.29 10.08 -18.88
CA ALA A 4 13.35 10.29 -17.43
C ALA A 4 13.31 8.99 -16.65
N VAL A 5 12.44 8.04 -17.03
CA VAL A 5 12.38 6.69 -16.43
C VAL A 5 13.70 5.94 -16.64
N ARG A 6 14.28 5.95 -17.84
CA ARG A 6 15.57 5.31 -18.11
C ARG A 6 16.72 5.92 -17.31
N ALA A 7 16.72 7.24 -17.14
CA ALA A 7 17.74 7.91 -16.33
C ALA A 7 17.64 7.49 -14.85
N VAL A 8 16.43 7.41 -14.30
CA VAL A 8 16.19 6.93 -12.94
C VAL A 8 16.58 5.45 -12.81
N GLU A 9 16.17 4.60 -13.76
CA GLU A 9 16.53 3.18 -13.79
C GLU A 9 18.06 2.98 -13.75
N ALA A 10 18.81 3.72 -14.58
CA ALA A 10 20.27 3.63 -14.61
C ALA A 10 20.89 4.00 -13.26
N ARG A 11 20.40 5.05 -12.60
CA ARG A 11 20.85 5.48 -11.27
C ARG A 11 20.54 4.43 -10.21
N LEU A 12 19.33 3.92 -10.17
CA LEU A 12 18.91 2.91 -9.19
C LEU A 12 19.66 1.59 -9.39
N SER A 13 19.94 1.20 -10.64
CA SER A 13 20.78 0.05 -10.97
C SER A 13 22.22 0.24 -10.46
N ALA A 14 22.80 1.42 -10.67
CA ALA A 14 24.13 1.75 -10.16
C ALA A 14 24.20 1.76 -8.63
N ALA A 15 23.13 2.18 -7.97
CA ALA A 15 22.96 2.08 -6.51
C ALA A 15 22.66 0.64 -6.03
N GLY A 16 22.53 -0.34 -6.95
CA GLY A 16 22.29 -1.75 -6.65
C GLY A 16 20.86 -2.06 -6.23
N CYS A 17 19.87 -1.25 -6.59
CA CYS A 17 18.46 -1.59 -6.38
C CYS A 17 18.08 -2.80 -7.25
N PRO A 18 17.47 -3.88 -6.68
CA PRO A 18 17.26 -5.13 -7.42
C PRO A 18 16.27 -4.99 -8.58
N ASP A 19 15.21 -4.20 -8.40
CA ASP A 19 14.12 -4.05 -9.35
C ASP A 19 14.08 -2.63 -9.93
N ALA A 20 15.26 -2.09 -10.33
CA ALA A 20 15.44 -0.70 -10.73
C ALA A 20 14.48 -0.22 -11.83
N ASP A 21 14.16 -1.08 -12.81
CA ASP A 21 13.20 -0.79 -13.89
C ASP A 21 11.77 -0.58 -13.33
N TYR A 22 11.33 -1.48 -12.45
CA TYR A 22 10.04 -1.36 -11.78
C TYR A 22 9.99 -0.13 -10.88
N ASP A 23 11.00 0.04 -10.03
CA ASP A 23 11.14 1.18 -9.12
C ASP A 23 11.06 2.52 -9.89
N ALA A 24 11.81 2.64 -10.99
CA ALA A 24 11.85 3.87 -11.80
C ALA A 24 10.47 4.23 -12.37
N ARG A 25 9.70 3.24 -12.81
CA ARG A 25 8.33 3.47 -13.31
C ARG A 25 7.39 3.92 -12.21
N GLU A 26 7.46 3.27 -11.04
CA GLU A 26 6.62 3.63 -9.91
C GLU A 26 6.95 5.02 -9.37
N LEU A 27 8.24 5.37 -9.22
CA LEU A 27 8.65 6.71 -8.82
C LEU A 27 8.19 7.78 -9.81
N PHE A 28 8.29 7.50 -11.11
CA PHE A 28 7.74 8.39 -12.14
C PHE A 28 6.23 8.56 -11.97
N ARG A 29 5.49 7.45 -11.76
CA ARG A 29 4.03 7.49 -11.55
C ARG A 29 3.64 8.34 -10.35
N VAL A 30 4.39 8.21 -9.25
CA VAL A 30 4.18 9.02 -8.02
C VAL A 30 4.49 10.50 -8.24
N ALA A 31 5.56 10.80 -8.99
CA ALA A 31 5.96 12.17 -9.25
C ALA A 31 5.02 12.89 -10.21
N ALA A 32 4.64 12.23 -11.30
CA ALA A 32 3.92 12.82 -12.42
C ALA A 32 2.40 12.54 -12.43
N GLY A 33 1.92 11.66 -11.52
CA GLY A 33 0.50 11.26 -11.46
C GLY A 33 0.02 10.48 -12.69
N ARG A 34 0.92 9.91 -13.49
CA ARG A 34 0.62 9.20 -14.74
C ARG A 34 1.68 8.17 -15.09
N ASP A 35 1.32 7.19 -15.93
CA ASP A 35 2.26 6.21 -16.48
C ASP A 35 3.07 6.82 -17.63
N ALA A 36 4.39 6.68 -17.59
CA ALA A 36 5.31 7.14 -18.62
C ALA A 36 5.08 6.48 -19.99
N ARG A 37 4.44 5.32 -20.04
CA ARG A 37 4.13 4.58 -21.28
C ARG A 37 2.88 5.12 -21.97
N LEU A 38 1.97 5.73 -21.21
CA LEU A 38 0.66 6.18 -21.67
C LEU A 38 0.60 7.70 -21.94
N SER A 39 1.71 8.42 -21.74
CA SER A 39 1.75 9.87 -21.89
C SER A 39 3.08 10.32 -22.48
N ASP A 40 3.02 11.12 -23.51
CA ASP A 40 4.20 11.79 -24.10
C ASP A 40 4.44 13.20 -23.51
N ARG A 41 3.58 13.63 -22.56
CA ARG A 41 3.72 14.94 -21.90
C ARG A 41 5.03 15.00 -21.10
N VAL A 42 5.85 15.99 -21.39
CA VAL A 42 7.11 16.26 -20.66
C VAL A 42 6.79 16.56 -19.20
N LEU A 43 7.71 16.23 -18.29
CA LEU A 43 7.59 16.57 -16.87
C LEU A 43 7.61 18.10 -16.71
N THR A 44 6.77 18.62 -15.85
CA THR A 44 6.90 19.98 -15.34
C THR A 44 8.13 20.07 -14.42
N THR A 45 8.57 21.28 -14.12
CA THR A 45 9.69 21.50 -13.20
C THR A 45 9.40 20.85 -11.83
N GLU A 46 8.21 21.06 -11.30
CA GLU A 46 7.78 20.47 -10.02
C GLU A 46 7.76 18.93 -10.06
N GLU A 47 7.22 18.35 -11.14
CA GLU A 47 7.22 16.89 -11.33
C GLU A 47 8.65 16.34 -11.41
N ALA A 48 9.56 17.05 -12.07
CA ALA A 48 10.95 16.65 -12.20
C ALA A 48 11.70 16.74 -10.86
N GLU A 49 11.52 17.81 -10.10
CA GLU A 49 12.08 17.97 -8.75
C GLU A 49 11.58 16.89 -7.79
N LYS A 50 10.29 16.57 -7.84
CA LYS A 50 9.70 15.50 -7.05
C LYS A 50 10.29 14.13 -7.42
N LEU A 51 10.44 13.85 -8.72
CA LEU A 51 11.06 12.61 -9.20
C LEU A 51 12.52 12.49 -8.72
N GLU A 52 13.28 13.56 -8.79
CA GLU A 52 14.67 13.63 -8.34
C GLU A 52 14.77 13.33 -6.83
N ALA A 53 13.94 13.98 -6.02
CA ALA A 53 13.90 13.74 -4.58
C ALA A 53 13.54 12.28 -4.23
N LEU A 54 12.57 11.68 -4.92
CA LEU A 54 12.19 10.28 -4.75
C LEU A 54 13.32 9.33 -5.17
N CYS A 55 13.98 9.60 -6.30
CA CYS A 55 15.11 8.82 -6.78
C CYS A 55 16.26 8.82 -5.76
N THR A 56 16.64 9.99 -5.25
CA THR A 56 17.69 10.12 -4.23
C THR A 56 17.38 9.32 -2.96
N ARG A 57 16.14 9.36 -2.47
CA ARG A 57 15.72 8.56 -1.32
C ARG A 57 15.79 7.07 -1.61
N ARG A 58 15.39 6.65 -2.81
CA ARG A 58 15.45 5.23 -3.22
C ARG A 58 16.89 4.73 -3.36
N GLU A 59 17.81 5.54 -3.86
CA GLU A 59 19.27 5.27 -3.88
C GLU A 59 19.80 4.97 -2.48
N GLN A 60 19.25 5.65 -1.46
CA GLN A 60 19.56 5.42 -0.03
C GLN A 60 18.84 4.20 0.55
N ARG A 61 18.22 3.37 -0.29
CA ARG A 61 17.51 2.14 0.08
C ARG A 61 16.23 2.34 0.87
N GLU A 62 15.63 3.54 0.85
CA GLU A 62 14.29 3.70 1.38
C GLU A 62 13.31 2.78 0.62
N PRO A 63 12.44 2.03 1.32
CA PRO A 63 11.50 1.13 0.66
C PRO A 63 10.63 1.84 -0.38
N LEU A 64 10.51 1.25 -1.57
CA LEU A 64 9.68 1.80 -2.65
C LEU A 64 8.25 2.08 -2.16
N GLN A 65 7.69 1.17 -1.38
CA GLN A 65 6.34 1.27 -0.82
C GLN A 65 6.15 2.56 -0.01
N TYR A 66 7.16 2.94 0.79
CA TYR A 66 7.11 4.17 1.58
C TYR A 66 7.18 5.42 0.70
N LEU A 67 7.96 5.35 -0.37
CA LEU A 67 8.04 6.43 -1.35
C LEU A 67 6.73 6.60 -2.13
N CYS A 68 6.06 5.49 -2.41
CA CYS A 68 4.73 5.50 -3.03
C CYS A 68 3.64 5.98 -2.07
N GLY A 69 3.77 5.69 -0.75
CA GLY A 69 2.80 6.04 0.28
C GLY A 69 1.50 5.24 0.23
N ILE A 70 1.31 4.47 -0.84
CA ILE A 70 0.17 3.58 -1.09
C ILE A 70 0.70 2.29 -1.68
N TRP A 71 0.15 1.16 -1.22
CA TRP A 71 0.52 -0.16 -1.72
C TRP A 71 -0.71 -1.05 -1.90
N SER A 72 -0.80 -1.71 -3.04
CA SER A 72 -1.92 -2.60 -3.35
C SER A 72 -1.86 -3.89 -2.54
N PHE A 73 -3.00 -4.34 -2.07
CA PHE A 73 -3.22 -5.60 -1.38
C PHE A 73 -4.57 -6.16 -1.82
N LEU A 74 -4.60 -7.40 -2.34
CA LEU A 74 -5.78 -7.94 -3.01
C LEU A 74 -6.27 -7.00 -4.13
N ASP A 75 -7.51 -6.54 -4.05
CA ASP A 75 -8.14 -5.61 -4.99
C ASP A 75 -8.34 -4.19 -4.44
N PHE A 76 -7.62 -3.84 -3.36
CA PHE A 76 -7.69 -2.51 -2.74
C PHE A 76 -6.31 -1.95 -2.37
N ASP A 77 -6.24 -0.65 -2.20
CA ASP A 77 -5.02 0.06 -1.85
C ASP A 77 -4.98 0.39 -0.36
N LEU A 78 -3.79 0.24 0.24
CA LEU A 78 -3.50 0.56 1.64
C LEU A 78 -2.49 1.69 1.73
N ALA A 79 -2.74 2.65 2.61
CA ALA A 79 -1.73 3.61 3.01
C ALA A 79 -0.61 2.90 3.77
N VAL A 80 0.62 3.21 3.40
CA VAL A 80 1.84 2.67 3.99
C VAL A 80 2.89 3.76 4.16
N GLY A 81 3.85 3.56 5.03
CA GLY A 81 4.95 4.49 5.22
C GLY A 81 5.82 4.09 6.42
N PRO A 82 6.78 4.96 6.82
CA PRO A 82 7.64 4.70 7.96
C PRO A 82 6.85 4.36 9.23
N GLY A 83 7.28 3.35 9.96
CA GLY A 83 6.66 2.92 11.21
C GLY A 83 5.65 1.78 11.07
N VAL A 84 5.28 1.36 9.84
CA VAL A 84 4.38 0.22 9.63
C VAL A 84 5.01 -0.80 8.66
N LEU A 85 4.79 -2.08 8.92
CA LEU A 85 5.20 -3.13 7.98
C LEU A 85 4.36 -3.07 6.71
N CYS A 86 5.03 -3.03 5.54
CA CYS A 86 4.34 -3.11 4.26
C CYS A 86 3.69 -4.48 4.07
N PRO A 87 2.44 -4.54 3.58
CA PRO A 87 1.79 -5.79 3.23
C PRO A 87 2.64 -6.63 2.26
N ARG A 88 2.64 -7.95 2.48
CA ARG A 88 3.32 -8.92 1.63
C ARG A 88 2.31 -9.74 0.85
N ALA A 89 2.67 -10.17 -0.37
CA ALA A 89 1.81 -11.01 -1.19
C ALA A 89 1.39 -12.31 -0.48
N ASP A 90 2.28 -12.92 0.30
CA ASP A 90 1.98 -14.12 1.08
C ASP A 90 0.83 -13.89 2.09
N THR A 91 0.65 -12.66 2.56
CA THR A 91 -0.43 -12.31 3.50
C THR A 91 -1.81 -12.33 2.82
N GLU A 92 -1.89 -12.16 1.51
CA GLU A 92 -3.14 -12.28 0.74
C GLU A 92 -3.69 -13.71 0.84
N VAL A 93 -2.80 -14.72 0.72
CA VAL A 93 -3.15 -16.14 0.88
C VAL A 93 -3.68 -16.43 2.29
N VAL A 94 -3.08 -15.80 3.30
CA VAL A 94 -3.52 -15.94 4.69
C VAL A 94 -4.91 -15.32 4.90
N ALA A 95 -5.17 -14.16 4.31
CA ALA A 95 -6.48 -13.50 4.38
C ALA A 95 -7.58 -14.38 3.75
N GLU A 96 -7.31 -14.95 2.58
CA GLU A 96 -8.22 -15.87 1.90
C GLU A 96 -8.45 -17.14 2.71
N ALA A 97 -7.39 -17.78 3.21
CA ALA A 97 -7.48 -18.97 4.03
C ALA A 97 -8.30 -18.73 5.32
N ALA A 98 -8.05 -17.60 5.99
CA ALA A 98 -8.81 -17.21 7.17
C ALA A 98 -10.29 -17.03 6.85
N ALA A 99 -10.62 -16.32 5.77
CA ALA A 99 -12.01 -16.14 5.34
C ALA A 99 -12.71 -17.45 5.01
N ASN A 100 -12.01 -18.41 4.40
CA ASN A 100 -12.55 -19.73 4.08
C ASN A 100 -12.96 -20.53 5.34
N THR A 101 -12.26 -20.33 6.47
CA THR A 101 -12.63 -20.96 7.76
C THR A 101 -13.94 -20.44 8.34
N LEU A 102 -14.40 -19.27 7.88
CA LEU A 102 -15.61 -18.60 8.35
C LEU A 102 -16.86 -19.00 7.55
N THR A 103 -16.69 -19.84 6.53
CA THR A 103 -17.79 -20.27 5.65
C THR A 103 -18.88 -20.99 6.47
N GLY A 104 -20.12 -20.57 6.30
CA GLY A 104 -21.28 -21.13 7.00
C GLY A 104 -21.52 -20.58 8.42
N ILE A 105 -20.66 -19.69 8.90
CA ILE A 105 -20.86 -19.00 10.20
C ILE A 105 -21.62 -17.70 9.96
N ALA A 106 -22.78 -17.56 10.58
CA ALA A 106 -23.52 -16.29 10.53
C ALA A 106 -22.83 -15.22 11.38
N ALA A 107 -22.49 -14.08 10.78
CA ALA A 107 -21.82 -12.95 11.44
C ALA A 107 -20.58 -13.35 12.28
N PRO A 108 -19.56 -13.96 11.67
CA PRO A 108 -18.39 -14.44 12.40
C PRO A 108 -17.62 -13.26 13.00
N ARG A 109 -17.03 -13.48 14.18
CA ARG A 109 -16.18 -12.50 14.86
C ARG A 109 -14.71 -12.81 14.61
N VAL A 110 -13.95 -11.83 14.18
CA VAL A 110 -12.52 -11.95 13.84
C VAL A 110 -11.73 -10.92 14.62
N LEU A 111 -10.62 -11.35 15.20
CA LEU A 111 -9.66 -10.47 15.89
C LEU A 111 -8.33 -10.52 15.13
N ASP A 112 -7.89 -9.38 14.62
CA ASP A 112 -6.58 -9.18 14.00
C ASP A 112 -5.66 -8.50 15.00
N LEU A 113 -4.74 -9.28 15.58
CA LEU A 113 -3.77 -8.80 16.57
C LEU A 113 -2.47 -8.38 15.90
N CYS A 114 -1.93 -7.22 16.32
CA CYS A 114 -0.76 -6.61 15.69
C CYS A 114 -1.02 -6.27 14.21
N ALA A 115 -2.16 -5.63 13.96
CA ALA A 115 -2.75 -5.48 12.64
C ALA A 115 -1.89 -4.66 11.66
N GLY A 116 -0.94 -3.84 12.13
CA GLY A 116 -0.10 -3.01 11.28
C GLY A 116 -0.92 -2.08 10.38
N THR A 117 -0.90 -2.32 9.07
CA THR A 117 -1.74 -1.59 8.12
C THR A 117 -3.22 -2.00 8.15
N GLY A 118 -3.56 -3.08 8.85
CA GLY A 118 -4.88 -3.71 8.83
C GLY A 118 -5.12 -4.61 7.61
N CYS A 119 -4.09 -4.92 6.82
CA CYS A 119 -4.24 -5.66 5.56
C CYS A 119 -4.94 -7.00 5.75
N LEU A 120 -4.61 -7.76 6.81
CA LEU A 120 -5.20 -9.07 7.08
C LEU A 120 -6.67 -8.95 7.47
N GLY A 121 -6.98 -8.12 8.48
CA GLY A 121 -8.36 -7.92 8.93
C GLY A 121 -9.27 -7.36 7.83
N LEU A 122 -8.78 -6.36 7.07
CA LEU A 122 -9.51 -5.78 5.93
C LEU A 122 -9.67 -6.79 4.79
N GLY A 123 -8.65 -7.62 4.52
CA GLY A 123 -8.73 -8.70 3.54
C GLY A 123 -9.78 -9.74 3.92
N VAL A 124 -9.81 -10.19 5.17
CA VAL A 124 -10.86 -11.09 5.67
C VAL A 124 -12.25 -10.45 5.52
N LYS A 125 -12.39 -9.17 5.88
CA LYS A 125 -13.64 -8.43 5.71
C LYS A 125 -14.07 -8.34 4.26
N ARG A 126 -13.11 -8.22 3.33
CA ARG A 126 -13.35 -8.18 1.88
C ARG A 126 -13.92 -9.50 1.36
N PHE A 127 -13.36 -10.62 1.79
CA PHE A 127 -13.85 -11.96 1.41
C PHE A 127 -15.11 -12.37 2.15
N CYS A 128 -15.28 -11.95 3.40
CA CYS A 128 -16.43 -12.27 4.25
C CYS A 128 -17.08 -10.97 4.77
N PRO A 129 -17.94 -10.31 3.98
CA PRO A 129 -18.56 -9.03 4.38
C PRO A 129 -19.40 -9.10 5.66
N ALA A 130 -19.92 -10.28 6.02
CA ALA A 130 -20.67 -10.50 7.25
C ALA A 130 -19.80 -10.56 8.51
N ALA A 131 -18.47 -10.71 8.37
CA ALA A 131 -17.56 -10.78 9.49
C ALA A 131 -17.51 -9.46 10.27
N GLN A 132 -17.53 -9.57 11.60
CA GLN A 132 -17.23 -8.48 12.52
C GLN A 132 -15.74 -8.53 12.84
N VAL A 133 -14.96 -7.64 12.26
CA VAL A 133 -13.50 -7.63 12.38
C VAL A 133 -13.07 -6.54 13.34
N THR A 134 -12.30 -6.90 14.35
CA THR A 134 -11.62 -5.96 15.25
C THR A 134 -10.13 -6.04 14.98
N CYS A 135 -9.50 -4.89 14.68
CA CYS A 135 -8.06 -4.79 14.48
C CYS A 135 -7.42 -4.10 15.70
N VAL A 136 -6.35 -4.67 16.22
CA VAL A 136 -5.61 -4.14 17.37
C VAL A 136 -4.16 -3.91 17.00
N GLU A 137 -3.67 -2.69 17.21
CA GLU A 137 -2.27 -2.32 16.95
C GLU A 137 -1.72 -1.55 18.15
N LYS A 138 -0.53 -1.95 18.61
CA LYS A 138 0.13 -1.34 19.79
C LYS A 138 1.01 -0.14 19.43
N SER A 139 1.62 -0.15 18.21
CA SER A 139 2.49 0.94 17.76
C SER A 139 1.66 2.15 17.37
N PRO A 140 1.85 3.32 18.00
CA PRO A 140 1.16 4.54 17.60
C PRO A 140 1.44 4.94 16.15
N GLU A 141 2.68 4.69 15.66
CA GLU A 141 3.09 4.99 14.29
C GLU A 141 2.32 4.13 13.29
N ALA A 142 2.20 2.83 13.56
CA ALA A 142 1.45 1.90 12.71
C ALA A 142 -0.06 2.16 12.80
N PHE A 143 -0.57 2.52 13.97
CA PHE A 143 -1.99 2.78 14.20
C PHE A 143 -2.55 3.91 13.32
N VAL A 144 -1.74 4.92 13.00
CA VAL A 144 -2.13 6.00 12.06
C VAL A 144 -2.52 5.43 10.68
N TYR A 145 -1.76 4.44 10.20
CA TYR A 145 -2.05 3.78 8.92
C TYR A 145 -3.26 2.86 9.03
N LEU A 146 -3.37 2.10 10.13
CA LEU A 146 -4.53 1.24 10.41
C LEU A 146 -5.82 2.06 10.37
N GLU A 147 -5.89 3.15 11.13
CA GLU A 147 -7.06 4.03 11.18
C GLU A 147 -7.41 4.58 9.80
N LYS A 148 -6.41 5.09 9.07
CA LYS A 148 -6.60 5.60 7.71
C LYS A 148 -7.15 4.55 6.76
N ASN A 149 -6.61 3.33 6.80
CA ASN A 149 -6.99 2.23 5.93
C ASN A 149 -8.40 1.72 6.24
N CYS A 150 -8.74 1.59 7.53
CA CYS A 150 -10.10 1.22 7.94
C CYS A 150 -11.14 2.26 7.47
N ARG A 151 -10.85 3.55 7.62
CA ARG A 151 -11.76 4.62 7.15
C ARG A 151 -11.92 4.63 5.62
N CYS A 152 -10.87 4.33 4.86
CA CYS A 152 -10.95 4.26 3.39
C CYS A 152 -11.74 3.05 2.92
N ALA A 153 -11.50 1.87 3.52
CA ALA A 153 -12.22 0.64 3.18
C ALA A 153 -13.73 0.76 3.41
N LEU A 154 -14.14 1.46 4.46
CA LEU A 154 -15.56 1.67 4.80
C LEU A 154 -16.28 2.63 3.85
N LYS A 155 -15.60 3.67 3.35
CA LYS A 155 -16.18 4.60 2.38
C LYS A 155 -16.54 3.92 1.05
N GLY A 156 -15.81 2.88 0.67
CA GLY A 156 -16.08 2.11 -0.54
C GLY A 156 -17.26 1.13 -0.43
N GLN A 157 -17.73 0.82 0.80
CA GLN A 157 -18.77 -0.19 1.05
C GLN A 157 -20.08 0.37 1.63
N GLY A 158 -20.21 1.68 1.80
CA GLY A 158 -21.42 2.31 2.37
C GLY A 158 -21.70 1.98 3.84
N GLY A 159 -20.70 1.50 4.58
CA GLY A 159 -20.82 1.11 5.99
C GLY A 159 -20.48 2.23 6.98
N GLN A 160 -21.05 2.16 8.18
CA GLN A 160 -20.77 3.10 9.27
C GLN A 160 -19.38 2.83 9.87
N THR A 161 -18.67 3.91 10.18
CA THR A 161 -17.23 3.94 10.54
C THR A 161 -16.97 3.62 12.03
N GLU A 162 -18.02 3.52 12.86
CA GLU A 162 -17.88 3.57 14.33
C GLU A 162 -17.51 2.25 14.99
N ASP A 163 -17.64 1.10 14.31
CA ASP A 163 -17.51 -0.22 14.92
C ASP A 163 -16.15 -0.93 14.73
N LEU A 164 -15.13 -0.26 14.16
CA LEU A 164 -13.88 -0.91 13.79
C LEU A 164 -12.63 -0.37 14.51
N LEU A 165 -12.77 0.60 15.40
CA LEU A 165 -11.64 1.23 16.09
C LEU A 165 -11.80 1.10 17.62
N GLU A 166 -11.23 0.08 18.21
CA GLU A 166 -10.87 0.01 19.63
C GLU A 166 -9.36 -0.17 19.81
#